data_ff860f406ba1610fc3b84fa6c1cfa4c1
#
_entry.id   ff860f406ba1610fc3b84fa6c1cfa4c1
#
_cell.length_a   1.000
_cell.length_b   1.000
_cell.length_c   1.000
_cell.angle_alpha   90.00
_cell.angle_beta   90.00
_cell.angle_gamma   90.00
#
_symmetry.space_group_name_H-M   'P 1'
#
loop_
_entity.id
_entity.type
_entity.pdbx_description
1 polymer ?
#
loop_
_entity_poly.entity_id
_entity_poly.type
_entity_poly.pdbx_seq_one_letter_code
_entity_poly.pdbx_strand_id
1 'polypeptide(L)'
;YRGGKSREIPRFLQYIPDDFNRYIEPFFGGGAVFFYLEPDNAIINDANTRLMTFYQQLRDDYSTMRTQLDTLQQLYEANQAEFKRLKALTPDERVPNANEDLYYRMRELFNHPDDTYLDGVLYFFINKTAYSGMIRYNNNGEYNVPFGRYPNLNTKLVTQQHSELLQRAELFNLDYNDIFNMAEADDFIFLD
;
A
#
# COMPACT_ATOMS: atom_id res chain seq x y z
N TYR A 1 2.60 2.97 -3.37
CA TYR A 1 1.55 3.94 -3.74
C TYR A 1 1.98 4.74 -4.97
N ARG A 2 1.04 5.08 -5.85
CA ARG A 2 1.33 5.85 -7.07
C ARG A 2 1.50 7.32 -6.70
N GLY A 3 2.57 7.99 -7.17
CA GLY A 3 2.86 9.38 -6.81
C GLY A 3 3.73 9.56 -5.57
N GLY A 4 4.36 8.49 -5.07
CA GLY A 4 5.24 8.61 -3.88
C GLY A 4 6.40 9.58 -4.09
N LYS A 5 6.68 10.43 -3.09
CA LYS A 5 7.64 11.53 -3.10
C LYS A 5 9.10 11.15 -2.82
N SER A 6 9.43 9.86 -2.63
CA SER A 6 10.78 9.42 -2.21
C SER A 6 11.93 10.00 -3.05
N ARG A 7 11.70 10.26 -4.35
CA ARG A 7 12.71 10.85 -5.24
C ARG A 7 12.84 12.37 -5.11
N GLU A 8 11.85 13.02 -4.52
CA GLU A 8 11.79 14.47 -4.36
C GLU A 8 12.27 14.93 -2.99
N ILE A 9 12.29 14.02 -1.99
CA ILE A 9 12.74 14.33 -0.63
C ILE A 9 14.05 15.11 -0.60
N PRO A 10 15.14 14.74 -1.31
CA PRO A 10 16.38 15.48 -1.28
C PRO A 10 16.28 16.97 -1.68
N ARG A 11 15.22 17.32 -2.45
CA ARG A 11 15.03 18.70 -2.94
C ARG A 11 14.41 19.61 -1.90
N PHE A 12 13.65 19.07 -0.97
CA PHE A 12 12.95 19.87 0.05
C PHE A 12 13.44 19.61 1.48
N LEU A 13 14.39 18.69 1.70
CA LEU A 13 14.98 18.44 3.03
C LEU A 13 15.43 19.71 3.73
N GLN A 14 16.03 20.64 3.00
CA GLN A 14 16.51 21.93 3.55
C GLN A 14 15.39 22.84 4.12
N TYR A 15 14.12 22.54 3.82
CA TYR A 15 12.96 23.29 4.29
C TYR A 15 12.25 22.60 5.45
N ILE A 16 12.66 21.37 5.81
CA ILE A 16 12.14 20.67 6.97
C ILE A 16 12.81 21.25 8.19
N PRO A 17 12.07 21.69 9.23
CA PRO A 17 12.66 22.20 10.45
C PRO A 17 13.50 21.10 11.14
N ASP A 18 14.61 21.52 11.75
CA ASP A 18 15.50 20.62 12.49
C ASP A 18 14.83 20.07 13.77
N ASP A 19 13.86 20.82 14.31
CA ASP A 19 13.12 20.47 15.52
C ASP A 19 11.64 20.81 15.36
N PHE A 20 10.76 19.93 15.82
CA PHE A 20 9.31 20.10 15.85
C PHE A 20 8.67 19.22 16.91
N ASN A 21 7.48 19.60 17.39
CA ASN A 21 6.77 18.88 18.42
C ASN A 21 6.16 17.57 17.87
N ARG A 22 5.31 17.69 16.84
CA ARG A 22 4.69 16.54 16.14
C ARG A 22 4.83 16.70 14.63
N TYR A 23 4.94 15.58 13.93
CA TYR A 23 4.80 15.53 12.48
C TYR A 23 3.32 15.32 12.12
N ILE A 24 2.77 16.13 11.23
CA ILE A 24 1.38 16.00 10.78
C ILE A 24 1.33 15.89 9.26
N GLU A 25 0.72 14.82 8.73
CA GLU A 25 0.55 14.59 7.30
C GLU A 25 -0.93 14.28 6.98
N PRO A 26 -1.74 15.31 6.62
CA PRO A 26 -3.17 15.17 6.35
C PRO A 26 -3.51 14.40 5.07
N PHE A 27 -2.56 14.30 4.11
CA PHE A 27 -2.68 13.61 2.83
C PHE A 27 -1.58 12.55 2.70
N PHE A 28 -1.65 11.53 3.55
CA PHE A 28 -0.57 10.58 3.79
C PHE A 28 -0.12 9.79 2.56
N GLY A 29 -1.07 9.33 1.74
CA GLY A 29 -0.76 8.57 0.53
C GLY A 29 0.19 7.41 0.77
N GLY A 30 1.38 7.48 0.18
CA GLY A 30 2.44 6.46 0.36
C GLY A 30 3.33 6.66 1.58
N GLY A 31 3.15 7.73 2.36
CA GLY A 31 3.90 8.02 3.59
C GLY A 31 5.40 8.23 3.38
N ALA A 32 5.82 8.62 2.18
CA ALA A 32 7.25 8.67 1.84
C ALA A 32 8.07 9.58 2.76
N VAL A 33 7.50 10.69 3.19
CA VAL A 33 8.18 11.66 4.06
C VAL A 33 8.19 11.17 5.50
N PHE A 34 7.06 10.68 6.01
CA PHE A 34 6.98 10.06 7.33
C PHE A 34 8.00 8.93 7.50
N PHE A 35 8.04 7.97 6.57
CA PHE A 35 8.99 6.84 6.63
C PHE A 35 10.44 7.24 6.38
N TYR A 36 10.71 8.40 5.81
CA TYR A 36 12.05 8.96 5.68
C TYR A 36 12.51 9.69 6.95
N LEU A 37 11.62 10.48 7.56
CA LEU A 37 11.93 11.27 8.76
C LEU A 37 11.92 10.45 10.04
N GLU A 38 11.12 9.37 10.07
CA GLU A 38 10.94 8.48 11.23
C GLU A 38 10.60 9.24 12.53
N PRO A 39 9.61 10.17 12.52
CA PRO A 39 9.32 11.00 13.68
C PRO A 39 8.89 10.19 14.89
N ASP A 40 9.22 10.66 16.09
CA ASP A 40 8.85 10.00 17.35
C ASP A 40 7.37 10.18 17.71
N ASN A 41 6.73 11.24 17.17
CA ASN A 41 5.32 11.53 17.40
C ASN A 41 4.70 12.11 16.12
N ALA A 42 3.61 11.50 15.65
CA ALA A 42 2.99 11.89 14.40
C ALA A 42 1.46 11.75 14.41
N ILE A 43 0.82 12.57 13.58
CA ILE A 43 -0.58 12.43 13.15
C ILE A 43 -0.57 12.22 11.64
N ILE A 44 -1.09 11.09 11.18
CA ILE A 44 -1.19 10.78 9.75
C ILE A 44 -2.63 10.49 9.36
N ASN A 45 -3.03 10.99 8.22
CA ASN A 45 -4.40 10.88 7.74
C ASN A 45 -4.45 10.72 6.22
N ASP A 46 -5.45 10.01 5.75
CA ASP A 46 -5.84 10.02 4.34
C ASP A 46 -7.35 9.78 4.22
N ALA A 47 -7.99 10.43 3.26
CA ALA A 47 -9.42 10.24 2.97
C ALA A 47 -9.72 8.85 2.38
N ASN A 48 -8.71 8.15 1.87
CA ASN A 48 -8.84 6.80 1.32
C ASN A 48 -8.93 5.76 2.44
N THR A 49 -10.14 5.36 2.79
CA THR A 49 -10.41 4.39 3.86
C THR A 49 -9.65 3.08 3.69
N ARG A 50 -9.57 2.52 2.46
CA ARG A 50 -8.85 1.26 2.21
C ARG A 50 -7.35 1.39 2.43
N LEU A 51 -6.78 2.54 2.10
CA LEU A 51 -5.38 2.85 2.38
C LEU A 51 -5.14 2.95 3.88
N MET A 52 -6.00 3.65 4.61
CA MET A 52 -5.85 3.78 6.07
C MET A 52 -6.10 2.46 6.78
N THR A 53 -7.03 1.62 6.32
CA THR A 53 -7.19 0.24 6.82
C THR A 53 -5.91 -0.59 6.62
N PHE A 54 -5.24 -0.46 5.46
CA PHE A 54 -3.94 -1.11 5.24
C PHE A 54 -2.90 -0.68 6.30
N TYR A 55 -2.77 0.63 6.56
CA TYR A 55 -1.81 1.11 7.55
C TYR A 55 -2.18 0.73 8.99
N GLN A 56 -3.46 0.75 9.35
CA GLN A 56 -3.95 0.30 10.66
C GLN A 56 -3.63 -1.18 10.89
N GLN A 57 -3.93 -2.04 9.92
CA GLN A 57 -3.63 -3.48 10.02
C GLN A 57 -2.12 -3.76 9.97
N LEU A 58 -1.35 -2.98 9.20
CA LEU A 58 0.12 -3.05 9.21
C LEU A 58 0.69 -2.69 10.59
N ARG A 59 0.11 -1.69 11.27
CA ARG A 59 0.50 -1.28 12.62
C ARG A 59 0.11 -2.32 13.65
N ASP A 60 -1.14 -2.81 13.61
CA ASP A 60 -1.78 -3.52 14.70
C ASP A 60 -1.67 -5.04 14.57
N ASP A 61 -1.56 -5.57 13.35
CA ASP A 61 -1.52 -7.03 13.07
C ASP A 61 -0.48 -7.40 12.00
N TYR A 62 0.73 -6.88 12.15
CA TYR A 62 1.84 -7.15 11.22
C TYR A 62 2.12 -8.64 11.05
N SER A 63 2.01 -9.44 12.12
CA SER A 63 2.31 -10.87 12.09
C SER A 63 1.39 -11.62 11.12
N THR A 64 0.07 -11.40 11.23
CA THR A 64 -0.91 -11.99 10.31
C THR A 64 -0.72 -11.48 8.89
N MET A 65 -0.55 -10.15 8.73
CA MET A 65 -0.29 -9.53 7.44
C MET A 65 0.93 -10.13 6.77
N ARG A 66 2.05 -10.26 7.50
CA ARG A 66 3.30 -10.82 6.96
C ARG A 66 3.12 -12.27 6.50
N THR A 67 2.46 -13.10 7.31
CA THR A 67 2.17 -14.50 6.97
C THR A 67 1.36 -14.63 5.69
N GLN A 68 0.31 -13.83 5.55
CA GLN A 68 -0.53 -13.84 4.35
C GLN A 68 0.22 -13.32 3.11
N LEU A 69 1.02 -12.26 3.27
CA LEU A 69 1.85 -11.72 2.18
C LEU A 69 2.94 -12.70 1.75
N ASP A 70 3.57 -13.44 2.67
CA ASP A 70 4.58 -14.45 2.34
C ASP A 70 3.96 -15.62 1.57
N THR A 71 2.80 -16.08 1.98
CA THR A 71 2.05 -17.13 1.27
C THR A 71 1.70 -16.68 -0.15
N LEU A 72 1.20 -15.46 -0.33
CA LEU A 72 0.89 -14.90 -1.64
C LEU A 72 2.15 -14.71 -2.50
N GLN A 73 3.27 -14.29 -1.91
CA GLN A 73 4.55 -14.16 -2.61
C GLN A 73 5.01 -15.50 -3.18
N GLN A 74 5.01 -16.54 -2.34
CA GLN A 74 5.39 -17.90 -2.75
C GLN A 74 4.50 -18.43 -3.88
N LEU A 75 3.19 -18.28 -3.75
CA LEU A 75 2.22 -18.69 -4.78
C LEU A 75 2.45 -17.92 -6.08
N TYR A 76 2.64 -16.59 -5.99
CA TYR A 76 2.85 -15.74 -7.17
C TYR A 76 4.14 -16.10 -7.90
N GLU A 77 5.23 -16.37 -7.18
CA GLU A 77 6.52 -16.78 -7.73
C GLU A 77 6.43 -18.16 -8.39
N ALA A 78 5.76 -19.14 -7.77
CA ALA A 78 5.56 -20.46 -8.34
C ALA A 78 4.75 -20.40 -9.65
N ASN A 79 3.64 -19.65 -9.67
CA ASN A 79 2.85 -19.41 -10.87
C ASN A 79 3.66 -18.73 -11.98
N GLN A 80 4.51 -17.78 -11.62
CA GLN A 80 5.36 -17.06 -12.57
C GLN A 80 6.45 -17.96 -13.16
N ALA A 81 7.01 -18.86 -12.36
CA ALA A 81 8.01 -19.84 -12.82
C ALA A 81 7.37 -20.82 -13.82
N GLU A 82 6.18 -21.33 -13.52
CA GLU A 82 5.44 -22.21 -14.43
C GLU A 82 5.04 -21.50 -15.74
N PHE A 83 4.53 -20.27 -15.66
CA PHE A 83 4.24 -19.47 -16.83
C PHE A 83 5.47 -19.30 -17.75
N LYS A 84 6.64 -18.97 -17.16
CA LYS A 84 7.90 -18.87 -17.92
C LYS A 84 8.31 -20.18 -18.56
N ARG A 85 8.18 -21.30 -17.81
CA ARG A 85 8.48 -22.64 -18.32
C ARG A 85 7.61 -23.01 -19.52
N LEU A 86 6.30 -22.83 -19.42
CA LEU A 86 5.36 -23.08 -20.52
C LEU A 86 5.65 -22.20 -21.73
N LYS A 87 5.91 -20.90 -21.50
CA LYS A 87 6.22 -19.95 -22.59
C LYS A 87 7.52 -20.29 -23.32
N ALA A 88 8.50 -20.84 -22.61
CA ALA A 88 9.75 -21.31 -23.23
C ALA A 88 9.55 -22.56 -24.11
N LEU A 89 8.59 -23.43 -23.77
CA LEU A 89 8.26 -24.62 -24.57
C LEU A 89 7.43 -24.29 -25.82
N THR A 90 6.58 -23.29 -25.74
CA THR A 90 5.67 -22.88 -26.81
C THR A 90 5.73 -21.35 -27.04
N PRO A 91 6.86 -20.83 -27.60
CA PRO A 91 7.09 -19.38 -27.67
C PRO A 91 6.01 -18.59 -28.46
N ASP A 92 5.46 -19.23 -29.49
CA ASP A 92 4.48 -18.58 -30.38
C ASP A 92 3.03 -18.78 -29.94
N GLU A 93 2.79 -19.61 -28.92
CA GLU A 93 1.44 -19.90 -28.44
C GLU A 93 1.07 -19.03 -27.22
N ARG A 94 -0.24 -18.80 -27.05
CA ARG A 94 -0.77 -18.23 -25.81
C ARG A 94 -0.79 -19.32 -24.75
N VAL A 95 -0.04 -19.11 -23.67
CA VAL A 95 -0.03 -20.02 -22.51
C VAL A 95 -0.84 -19.45 -21.35
N PRO A 96 -1.47 -20.30 -20.53
CA PRO A 96 -2.19 -19.85 -19.33
C PRO A 96 -1.24 -19.20 -18.34
N ASN A 97 -1.75 -18.21 -17.60
CA ASN A 97 -1.03 -17.53 -16.54
C ASN A 97 -1.85 -17.60 -15.24
N ALA A 98 -1.50 -18.51 -14.35
CA ALA A 98 -2.21 -18.72 -13.09
C ALA A 98 -2.20 -17.48 -12.18
N ASN A 99 -1.28 -16.53 -12.37
CA ASN A 99 -1.33 -15.23 -11.68
C ASN A 99 -2.46 -14.33 -12.19
N GLU A 100 -2.93 -14.51 -13.42
CA GLU A 100 -4.13 -13.82 -13.92
C GLU A 100 -5.38 -14.33 -13.18
N ASP A 101 -5.52 -15.64 -13.00
CA ASP A 101 -6.63 -16.24 -12.24
C ASP A 101 -6.57 -15.84 -10.76
N LEU A 102 -5.37 -15.89 -10.16
CA LEU A 102 -5.16 -15.41 -8.80
C LEU A 102 -5.57 -13.94 -8.64
N TYR A 103 -5.17 -13.08 -9.59
CA TYR A 103 -5.54 -11.67 -9.58
C TYR A 103 -7.05 -11.47 -9.58
N TYR A 104 -7.78 -12.14 -10.47
CA TYR A 104 -9.22 -11.98 -10.55
C TYR A 104 -9.94 -12.50 -9.32
N ARG A 105 -9.45 -13.60 -8.70
CA ARG A 105 -9.94 -14.07 -7.41
C ARG A 105 -9.70 -13.05 -6.29
N MET A 106 -8.50 -12.49 -6.20
CA MET A 106 -8.17 -11.46 -5.19
C MET A 106 -8.97 -10.17 -5.42
N ARG A 107 -9.26 -9.82 -6.68
CA ARG A 107 -10.13 -8.68 -7.00
C ARG A 107 -11.56 -8.91 -6.58
N GLU A 108 -12.06 -10.12 -6.71
CA GLU A 108 -13.39 -10.51 -6.21
C GLU A 108 -13.44 -10.37 -4.69
N LEU A 109 -12.47 -10.90 -3.97
CA LEU A 109 -12.36 -10.75 -2.51
C LEU A 109 -12.17 -9.29 -2.09
N PHE A 110 -11.50 -8.48 -2.89
CA PHE A 110 -11.36 -7.06 -2.63
C PHE A 110 -12.69 -6.32 -2.74
N ASN A 111 -13.58 -6.72 -3.65
CA ASN A 111 -14.91 -6.17 -3.79
C ASN A 111 -15.90 -6.75 -2.76
N HIS A 112 -15.76 -8.03 -2.43
CA HIS A 112 -16.64 -8.79 -1.56
C HIS A 112 -15.80 -9.60 -0.55
N PRO A 113 -15.27 -8.95 0.51
CA PRO A 113 -14.43 -9.61 1.52
C PRO A 113 -15.20 -10.74 2.22
N ASP A 114 -14.48 -11.85 2.49
CA ASP A 114 -15.00 -13.05 3.17
C ASP A 114 -14.16 -13.45 4.38
N ASP A 115 -13.33 -12.54 4.90
CA ASP A 115 -12.40 -12.73 6.02
C ASP A 115 -11.25 -13.73 5.75
N THR A 116 -11.09 -14.23 4.53
CA THR A 116 -9.95 -15.10 4.14
C THR A 116 -8.62 -14.37 4.26
N TYR A 117 -8.60 -13.08 3.87
CA TYR A 117 -7.44 -12.21 3.95
C TYR A 117 -7.78 -10.92 4.69
N LEU A 118 -6.78 -10.33 5.35
CA LEU A 118 -6.89 -8.95 5.82
C LEU A 118 -7.18 -8.00 4.66
N ASP A 119 -8.04 -7.01 4.86
CA ASP A 119 -8.34 -5.99 3.85
C ASP A 119 -7.08 -5.27 3.36
N GLY A 120 -6.12 -5.02 4.24
CA GLY A 120 -4.83 -4.44 3.91
C GLY A 120 -3.99 -5.32 2.98
N VAL A 121 -4.08 -6.65 3.11
CA VAL A 121 -3.41 -7.60 2.21
C VAL A 121 -4.05 -7.56 0.83
N LEU A 122 -5.39 -7.55 0.76
CA LEU A 122 -6.13 -7.40 -0.49
C LEU A 122 -5.78 -6.07 -1.18
N TYR A 123 -5.78 -4.97 -0.42
CA TYR A 123 -5.39 -3.66 -0.91
C TYR A 123 -3.97 -3.65 -1.48
N PHE A 124 -2.99 -4.17 -0.73
CA PHE A 124 -1.61 -4.28 -1.19
C PHE A 124 -1.48 -5.10 -2.48
N PHE A 125 -2.09 -6.29 -2.50
CA PHE A 125 -2.04 -7.19 -3.65
C PHE A 125 -2.58 -6.51 -4.91
N ILE A 126 -3.78 -5.91 -4.83
CA ILE A 126 -4.41 -5.20 -5.94
C ILE A 126 -3.53 -4.04 -6.44
N ASN A 127 -3.01 -3.21 -5.53
CA ASN A 127 -2.13 -2.09 -5.91
C ASN A 127 -0.86 -2.53 -6.63
N LYS A 128 -0.30 -3.71 -6.29
CA LYS A 128 0.94 -4.23 -6.88
C LYS A 128 0.72 -4.97 -8.20
N THR A 129 -0.47 -5.51 -8.43
CA THR A 129 -0.72 -6.43 -9.55
C THR A 129 -1.71 -5.89 -10.58
N ALA A 130 -2.47 -4.85 -10.27
CA ALA A 130 -3.38 -4.19 -11.20
C ALA A 130 -2.65 -3.42 -12.30
N TYR A 131 -3.24 -3.36 -13.47
CA TYR A 131 -2.71 -2.65 -14.63
C TYR A 131 -2.37 -1.19 -14.29
N SER A 132 -1.11 -0.83 -14.47
CA SER A 132 -0.57 0.52 -14.22
C SER A 132 -0.82 1.06 -12.80
N GLY A 133 -1.14 0.19 -11.81
CA GLY A 133 -1.48 0.62 -10.45
C GLY A 133 -2.69 1.57 -10.40
N MET A 134 -3.60 1.46 -11.37
CA MET A 134 -4.77 2.34 -11.48
C MET A 134 -5.76 2.06 -10.36
N ILE A 135 -6.46 3.11 -9.94
CA ILE A 135 -7.63 3.02 -9.06
C ILE A 135 -8.84 3.42 -9.90
N ARG A 136 -9.75 2.47 -10.15
CA ARG A 136 -10.96 2.70 -10.91
C ARG A 136 -12.07 1.79 -10.43
N TYR A 137 -13.26 2.37 -10.28
CA TYR A 137 -14.47 1.65 -9.88
C TYR A 137 -15.53 1.76 -11.00
N ASN A 138 -16.40 0.76 -11.11
CA ASN A 138 -17.55 0.79 -11.98
C ASN A 138 -18.72 1.59 -11.33
N ASN A 139 -19.85 1.69 -12.05
CA ASN A 139 -21.02 2.42 -11.55
C ASN A 139 -21.66 1.78 -10.29
N ASN A 140 -21.34 0.52 -10.00
CA ASN A 140 -21.79 -0.19 -8.80
C ASN A 140 -20.84 0.00 -7.62
N GLY A 141 -19.75 0.78 -7.76
CA GLY A 141 -18.74 0.96 -6.73
C GLY A 141 -17.70 -0.17 -6.62
N GLU A 142 -17.69 -1.12 -7.57
CA GLU A 142 -16.74 -2.24 -7.57
C GLU A 142 -15.46 -1.88 -8.31
N TYR A 143 -14.32 -2.28 -7.75
CA TYR A 143 -13.02 -2.14 -8.40
C TYR A 143 -12.94 -3.03 -9.63
N ASN A 144 -12.60 -2.44 -10.79
CA ASN A 144 -12.70 -3.13 -12.08
C ASN A 144 -11.45 -3.02 -12.98
N VAL A 145 -10.29 -2.68 -12.42
CA VAL A 145 -9.04 -2.62 -13.18
C VAL A 145 -8.60 -4.05 -13.59
N PRO A 146 -8.06 -4.25 -14.79
CA PRO A 146 -7.55 -5.56 -15.23
C PRO A 146 -6.18 -5.89 -14.60
N PHE A 147 -5.76 -7.15 -14.74
CA PHE A 147 -4.44 -7.63 -14.34
C PHE A 147 -3.31 -6.92 -15.10
N GLY A 148 -2.29 -6.46 -14.36
CA GLY A 148 -1.15 -5.72 -14.90
C GLY A 148 -0.03 -6.57 -15.48
N ARG A 149 -0.08 -7.91 -15.29
CA ARG A 149 0.91 -8.88 -15.77
C ARG A 149 2.34 -8.62 -15.31
N TYR A 150 2.50 -8.06 -14.10
CA TYR A 150 3.82 -7.84 -13.52
C TYR A 150 4.46 -9.17 -13.12
N PRO A 151 5.78 -9.34 -13.34
CA PRO A 151 6.48 -10.58 -13.03
C PRO A 151 6.69 -10.80 -11.53
N ASN A 152 6.60 -9.75 -10.71
CA ASN A 152 6.91 -9.79 -9.27
C ASN A 152 5.80 -9.12 -8.46
N LEU A 153 5.40 -9.76 -7.36
CA LEU A 153 4.48 -9.17 -6.37
C LEU A 153 5.23 -8.22 -5.41
N ASN A 154 6.46 -8.57 -5.03
CA ASN A 154 7.37 -7.77 -4.20
C ASN A 154 6.81 -7.40 -2.81
N THR A 155 6.35 -8.40 -2.06
CA THR A 155 5.79 -8.20 -0.71
C THR A 155 6.84 -7.79 0.33
N LYS A 156 8.14 -7.97 0.04
CA LYS A 156 9.26 -7.59 0.91
C LYS A 156 9.34 -6.07 1.18
N LEU A 157 8.58 -5.27 0.42
CA LEU A 157 8.45 -3.83 0.67
C LEU A 157 7.67 -3.51 1.96
N VAL A 158 6.90 -4.46 2.49
CA VAL A 158 6.19 -4.32 3.76
C VAL A 158 7.04 -4.97 4.85
N THR A 159 7.60 -4.16 5.72
CA THR A 159 8.57 -4.62 6.74
C THR A 159 8.07 -4.38 8.16
N GLN A 160 8.67 -5.07 9.12
CA GLN A 160 8.42 -4.85 10.54
C GLN A 160 8.76 -3.43 10.98
N GLN A 161 9.83 -2.84 10.43
CA GLN A 161 10.19 -1.44 10.71
C GLN A 161 9.05 -0.47 10.36
N HIS A 162 8.34 -0.69 9.25
CA HIS A 162 7.16 0.14 8.94
C HIS A 162 6.07 0.01 10.00
N SER A 163 5.80 -1.20 10.50
CA SER A 163 4.86 -1.42 11.61
C SER A 163 5.31 -0.69 12.88
N GLU A 164 6.58 -0.80 13.26
CA GLU A 164 7.15 -0.15 14.45
C GLU A 164 7.09 1.38 14.36
N LEU A 165 7.36 1.96 13.20
CA LEU A 165 7.24 3.40 12.96
C LEU A 165 5.78 3.87 13.06
N LEU A 166 4.83 3.10 12.51
CA LEU A 166 3.41 3.42 12.62
C LEU A 166 2.87 3.36 14.06
N GLN A 167 3.52 2.62 14.98
CA GLN A 167 3.19 2.63 16.41
C GLN A 167 3.43 4.02 17.06
N ARG A 168 4.26 4.86 16.46
CA ARG A 168 4.55 6.22 16.92
C ARG A 168 3.56 7.25 16.39
N ALA A 169 2.56 6.82 15.61
CA ALA A 169 1.62 7.70 14.94
C ALA A 169 0.17 7.42 15.35
N GLU A 170 -0.62 8.48 15.46
CA GLU A 170 -2.06 8.42 15.46
C GLU A 170 -2.56 8.38 14.00
N LEU A 171 -3.37 7.37 13.67
CA LEU A 171 -3.87 7.13 12.31
C LEU A 171 -5.34 7.53 12.23
N PHE A 172 -5.65 8.41 11.31
CA PHE A 172 -7.01 8.90 11.07
C PHE A 172 -7.48 8.63 9.64
N ASN A 173 -8.78 8.57 9.46
CA ASN A 173 -9.46 8.55 8.16
C ASN A 173 -10.59 9.58 8.21
N LEU A 174 -10.20 10.84 8.29
CA LEU A 174 -11.08 12.00 8.50
C LEU A 174 -10.94 12.99 7.34
N ASP A 175 -11.78 14.01 7.33
CA ASP A 175 -11.56 15.19 6.51
C ASP A 175 -10.28 15.92 6.97
N TYR A 176 -9.51 16.44 6.02
CA TYR A 176 -8.25 17.13 6.33
C TYR A 176 -8.45 18.35 7.23
N ASN A 177 -9.61 19.01 7.22
CA ASN A 177 -9.92 20.11 8.10
C ASN A 177 -9.94 19.70 9.58
N ASP A 178 -10.41 18.46 9.86
CA ASP A 178 -10.38 17.93 11.23
C ASP A 178 -8.94 17.76 11.71
N ILE A 179 -8.04 17.34 10.82
CA ILE A 179 -6.61 17.19 11.12
C ILE A 179 -5.96 18.56 11.35
N PHE A 180 -6.28 19.58 10.56
CA PHE A 180 -5.77 20.95 10.79
C PHE A 180 -6.23 21.50 12.14
N ASN A 181 -7.43 21.17 12.60
CA ASN A 181 -7.92 21.59 13.91
C ASN A 181 -7.19 20.93 15.08
N MET A 182 -6.45 19.83 14.85
CA MET A 182 -5.61 19.16 15.85
C MET A 182 -4.23 19.77 15.96
N ALA A 183 -3.83 20.61 15.00
CA ALA A 183 -2.48 21.20 14.99
C ALA A 183 -2.29 22.19 16.12
N GLU A 184 -1.12 22.15 16.74
CA GLU A 184 -0.69 23.01 17.84
C GLU A 184 0.57 23.79 17.47
N ALA A 185 1.00 24.68 18.35
CA ALA A 185 2.25 25.40 18.15
C ALA A 185 3.43 24.42 18.09
N ASP A 186 4.40 24.76 17.22
CA ASP A 186 5.62 23.99 16.99
C ASP A 186 5.41 22.60 16.32
N ASP A 187 4.21 22.30 15.80
CA ASP A 187 3.99 21.16 14.95
C ASP A 187 4.51 21.41 13.52
N PHE A 188 5.07 20.38 12.89
CA PHE A 188 5.45 20.41 11.48
C PHE A 188 4.38 19.74 10.63
N ILE A 189 3.71 20.53 9.77
CA ILE A 189 2.68 20.02 8.86
C ILE A 189 3.27 19.87 7.46
N PHE A 190 3.29 18.64 6.94
CA PHE A 190 3.67 18.36 5.56
C PHE A 190 2.42 18.25 4.68
N LEU A 191 2.38 19.02 3.59
CA LEU A 191 1.28 19.03 2.62
C LEU A 191 1.79 18.70 1.22
N ASP A 192 1.18 17.69 0.57
CA ASP A 192 1.49 17.28 -0.80
C ASP A 192 0.21 17.03 -1.64
#